data_e441d0baf3a22a078352f491e377ec5f
#
_entry.id   e441d0baf3a22a078352f491e377ec5f
#
_cell.length_a   1.000
_cell.length_b   1.000
_cell.length_c   1.000
_cell.angle_alpha   90.00
_cell.angle_beta   90.00
_cell.angle_gamma   90.00
#
_symmetry.space_group_name_H-M   'P 1'
#
loop_
_entity.id
_entity.type
_entity.pdbx_description
1 polymer ?
#
loop_
_entity_poly.entity_id
_entity_poly.type
_entity_poly.pdbx_seq_one_letter_code
_entity_poly.pdbx_strand_id
1 'polypeptide(L)'
;MKRKIVIAAVTAAVIVGGGTATAVALAGGESHGPADRSSTASNGSARVTVGDAARAAVGAVPGTVTEAELDDEDGRLVWELDVYGSDRSWHDVTVDPGNGKVLGRHVDNDDDGDRHAPRKTSVTLDEAVGAALRSVPGTVTSVELEDHDGRGGRAVHWEVDIRGEDGGKHERDVDATTAKVTVDRSDDGHGDDDGDDGDDD
;
A
#
# COMPACT_ATOMS: atom_id res chain seq x y z
N MET A 1 -9.35 1.14 13.74
CA MET A 1 -10.35 1.65 12.77
C MET A 1 -9.60 1.96 11.51
N LYS A 2 -9.83 1.22 10.42
CA LYS A 2 -9.16 1.47 9.13
C LYS A 2 -9.61 2.83 8.61
N ARG A 3 -8.68 3.78 8.53
CA ARG A 3 -8.95 5.12 7.99
C ARG A 3 -8.94 4.99 6.48
N LYS A 4 -10.05 5.32 5.81
CA LYS A 4 -10.07 5.46 4.36
C LYS A 4 -9.50 6.83 4.03
N ILE A 5 -8.33 6.86 3.43
CA ILE A 5 -7.73 8.08 2.92
C ILE A 5 -8.51 8.47 1.65
N VAL A 6 -9.23 9.58 1.71
CA VAL A 6 -9.90 10.14 0.54
C VAL A 6 -8.96 11.18 -0.07
N ILE A 7 -8.19 10.79 -1.06
CA ILE A 7 -7.32 11.72 -1.78
C ILE A 7 -8.17 12.52 -2.76
N ALA A 8 -8.34 13.81 -2.49
CA ALA A 8 -8.88 14.74 -3.47
C ALA A 8 -7.85 14.94 -4.58
N ALA A 9 -8.14 14.47 -5.79
CA ALA A 9 -7.27 14.61 -6.96
C ALA A 9 -6.98 16.09 -7.25
N VAL A 10 -5.81 16.57 -6.87
CA VAL A 10 -5.29 17.86 -7.33
C VAL A 10 -4.52 17.63 -8.62
N THR A 11 -5.17 17.85 -9.74
CA THR A 11 -4.54 17.89 -11.07
C THR A 11 -3.62 19.10 -11.15
N ALA A 12 -2.36 18.96 -10.82
CA ALA A 12 -1.33 19.94 -11.14
C ALA A 12 -0.93 19.77 -12.61
N ALA A 13 -1.53 20.57 -13.48
CA ALA A 13 -1.10 20.70 -14.87
C ALA A 13 0.27 21.40 -14.90
N VAL A 14 1.34 20.63 -15.08
CA VAL A 14 2.66 21.20 -15.40
C VAL A 14 2.68 21.54 -16.88
N ILE A 15 2.46 22.81 -17.20
CA ILE A 15 2.72 23.36 -18.54
C ILE A 15 4.23 23.60 -18.65
N VAL A 16 4.95 22.68 -19.26
CA VAL A 16 6.33 22.94 -19.71
C VAL A 16 6.24 23.67 -21.04
N GLY A 17 6.50 24.97 -21.02
CA GLY A 17 6.58 25.82 -22.19
C GLY A 17 7.87 25.62 -22.97
N GLY A 18 7.74 25.59 -24.31
CA GLY A 18 8.65 26.20 -25.23
C GLY A 18 9.87 25.39 -25.67
N GLY A 19 9.80 24.86 -26.88
CA GLY A 19 10.95 24.44 -27.67
C GLY A 19 10.53 24.22 -29.11
N THR A 20 10.79 25.22 -29.94
CA THR A 20 10.58 25.19 -31.40
C THR A 20 11.51 24.16 -32.05
N ALA A 21 11.00 23.18 -32.72
CA ALA A 21 11.73 22.34 -33.63
C ALA A 21 11.05 22.31 -35.00
N THR A 22 11.79 22.82 -35.95
CA THR A 22 11.51 22.93 -37.38
C THR A 22 11.15 21.59 -38.02
N ALA A 23 10.08 21.62 -38.81
CA ALA A 23 9.67 20.53 -39.67
C ALA A 23 10.66 20.37 -40.85
N VAL A 24 11.11 19.14 -41.11
CA VAL A 24 11.62 18.73 -42.42
C VAL A 24 10.68 17.65 -42.94
N ALA A 25 9.93 18.02 -43.95
CA ALA A 25 9.12 17.09 -44.73
C ALA A 25 10.02 16.33 -45.70
N LEU A 26 9.96 14.99 -45.67
CA LEU A 26 10.34 14.14 -46.80
C LEU A 26 9.23 13.13 -47.03
N ALA A 27 8.70 13.21 -48.22
CA ALA A 27 7.60 12.40 -48.72
C ALA A 27 8.06 10.97 -49.05
N GLY A 28 7.15 10.04 -48.85
CA GLY A 28 7.15 8.77 -49.59
C GLY A 28 6.96 7.52 -48.74
N GLY A 29 5.83 6.82 -48.91
CA GLY A 29 5.72 5.40 -48.55
C GLY A 29 4.55 5.05 -47.62
N GLU A 30 3.59 4.49 -48.25
CA GLU A 30 2.31 3.92 -47.82
C GLU A 30 2.26 3.20 -46.47
N SER A 31 1.22 3.60 -45.72
CA SER A 31 0.27 2.77 -44.97
C SER A 31 0.74 1.60 -44.15
N HIS A 32 0.78 1.79 -42.87
CA HIS A 32 0.01 0.97 -41.89
C HIS A 32 -0.19 1.86 -40.67
N GLY A 33 -1.45 2.15 -40.35
CA GLY A 33 -1.83 2.96 -39.20
C GLY A 33 -1.25 2.36 -37.91
N PRO A 34 -0.77 3.20 -36.99
CA PRO A 34 -0.49 2.72 -35.66
C PRO A 34 -1.83 2.27 -35.06
N ALA A 35 -1.89 0.97 -34.78
CA ALA A 35 -2.94 0.44 -33.95
C ALA A 35 -2.97 1.30 -32.67
N ASP A 36 -4.07 1.98 -32.48
CA ASP A 36 -4.49 2.58 -31.25
C ASP A 36 -4.40 1.48 -30.17
N ARG A 37 -3.27 1.46 -29.46
CA ARG A 37 -3.19 0.65 -28.25
C ARG A 37 -3.97 1.41 -27.21
N SER A 38 -5.30 1.28 -27.32
CA SER A 38 -6.17 1.44 -26.18
C SER A 38 -5.51 0.67 -25.05
N SER A 39 -4.97 1.39 -24.10
CA SER A 39 -4.58 0.87 -22.82
C SER A 39 -5.87 0.33 -22.20
N THR A 40 -6.16 -0.94 -22.51
CA THR A 40 -7.03 -1.75 -21.71
C THR A 40 -6.47 -1.65 -20.30
N ALA A 41 -7.19 -0.93 -19.45
CA ALA A 41 -6.96 -0.96 -18.01
C ALA A 41 -6.99 -2.45 -17.65
N SER A 42 -5.83 -3.03 -17.49
CA SER A 42 -5.70 -4.36 -16.96
C SER A 42 -6.22 -4.27 -15.53
N ASN A 43 -7.30 -4.96 -15.24
CA ASN A 43 -7.60 -5.44 -13.90
C ASN A 43 -6.46 -6.41 -13.54
N GLY A 44 -5.26 -5.86 -13.36
CA GLY A 44 -4.03 -6.60 -13.26
C GLY A 44 -3.56 -6.63 -11.84
N SER A 45 -3.17 -7.81 -11.42
CA SER A 45 -2.32 -8.02 -10.25
C SER A 45 -1.21 -6.98 -10.20
N ALA A 46 -0.96 -6.42 -9.03
CA ALA A 46 0.18 -5.55 -8.81
C ALA A 46 1.47 -6.26 -9.26
N ARG A 47 2.25 -5.63 -10.13
CA ARG A 47 3.57 -6.12 -10.56
C ARG A 47 4.67 -5.59 -9.66
N VAL A 48 4.40 -4.43 -9.06
CA VAL A 48 5.27 -3.75 -8.12
C VAL A 48 4.95 -4.30 -6.73
N THR A 49 5.95 -4.82 -6.07
CA THR A 49 5.81 -5.31 -4.70
C THR A 49 5.65 -4.14 -3.73
N VAL A 50 5.13 -4.40 -2.54
CA VAL A 50 5.05 -3.40 -1.46
C VAL A 50 6.41 -2.78 -1.16
N GLY A 51 7.49 -3.57 -1.14
CA GLY A 51 8.85 -3.06 -0.92
C GLY A 51 9.35 -2.17 -2.07
N ASP A 52 8.97 -2.45 -3.33
CA ASP A 52 9.31 -1.58 -4.46
C ASP A 52 8.52 -0.27 -4.39
N ALA A 53 7.24 -0.32 -4.01
CA ALA A 53 6.41 0.86 -3.80
C ALA A 53 6.97 1.73 -2.66
N ALA A 54 7.35 1.11 -1.54
CA ALA A 54 7.97 1.80 -0.40
C ALA A 54 9.28 2.51 -0.81
N ARG A 55 10.13 1.85 -1.61
CA ARG A 55 11.36 2.49 -2.13
C ARG A 55 11.05 3.67 -3.05
N ALA A 56 10.04 3.57 -3.90
CA ALA A 56 9.60 4.67 -4.76
C ALA A 56 9.09 5.85 -3.92
N ALA A 57 8.28 5.59 -2.89
CA ALA A 57 7.76 6.60 -1.98
C ALA A 57 8.88 7.32 -1.22
N VAL A 58 9.84 6.60 -0.63
CA VAL A 58 11.00 7.18 0.07
C VAL A 58 11.89 7.97 -0.89
N GLY A 59 11.99 7.57 -2.16
CA GLY A 59 12.67 8.34 -3.19
C GLY A 59 12.03 9.69 -3.48
N ALA A 60 10.70 9.81 -3.33
CA ALA A 60 9.95 11.04 -3.51
C ALA A 60 9.86 11.88 -2.22
N VAL A 61 9.73 11.22 -1.08
CA VAL A 61 9.65 11.81 0.26
C VAL A 61 10.63 11.07 1.17
N PRO A 62 11.84 11.61 1.40
CA PRO A 62 12.80 11.00 2.32
C PRO A 62 12.22 10.89 3.73
N GLY A 63 12.08 9.67 4.24
CA GLY A 63 11.41 9.43 5.52
C GLY A 63 11.29 7.95 5.86
N THR A 64 10.34 7.64 6.72
CA THR A 64 10.01 6.28 7.15
C THR A 64 8.60 5.94 6.66
N VAL A 65 8.46 4.89 5.88
CA VAL A 65 7.14 4.34 5.52
C VAL A 65 6.61 3.60 6.73
N THR A 66 5.39 3.92 7.13
CA THR A 66 4.70 3.28 8.25
C THR A 66 3.51 2.47 7.81
N GLU A 67 2.97 2.78 6.64
CA GLU A 67 1.85 2.06 6.05
C GLU A 67 2.03 1.98 4.54
N ALA A 68 1.62 0.88 3.94
CA ALA A 68 1.47 0.71 2.51
C ALA A 68 0.31 -0.24 2.24
N GLU A 69 -0.71 0.23 1.55
CA GLU A 69 -1.92 -0.53 1.21
C GLU A 69 -2.15 -0.53 -0.31
N LEU A 70 -2.58 -1.67 -0.83
CA LEU A 70 -3.01 -1.82 -2.21
C LEU A 70 -4.52 -1.58 -2.28
N ASP A 71 -4.91 -0.38 -2.69
CA ASP A 71 -6.31 0.05 -2.73
C ASP A 71 -6.83 0.24 -4.16
N ASP A 72 -8.16 0.30 -4.29
CA ASP A 72 -8.85 0.62 -5.55
C ASP A 72 -9.34 2.06 -5.51
N GLU A 73 -8.64 2.95 -6.21
CA GLU A 73 -9.00 4.34 -6.35
C GLU A 73 -9.66 4.57 -7.72
N ASP A 74 -10.94 4.89 -7.73
CA ASP A 74 -11.74 5.15 -8.94
C ASP A 74 -11.69 4.02 -10.00
N GLY A 75 -11.64 2.76 -9.57
CA GLY A 75 -11.53 1.59 -10.43
C GLY A 75 -10.11 1.34 -10.93
N ARG A 76 -9.10 1.93 -10.30
CA ARG A 76 -7.69 1.70 -10.55
C ARG A 76 -7.01 1.25 -9.29
N LEU A 77 -6.27 0.17 -9.41
CA LEU A 77 -5.42 -0.29 -8.33
C LEU A 77 -4.24 0.66 -8.15
N VAL A 78 -3.98 1.07 -6.92
CA VAL A 78 -2.85 1.92 -6.52
C VAL A 78 -2.22 1.40 -5.24
N TRP A 79 -0.94 1.68 -5.03
CA TRP A 79 -0.32 1.62 -3.72
C TRP A 79 -0.48 2.99 -3.05
N GLU A 80 -1.11 3.03 -1.87
CA GLU A 80 -1.15 4.18 -0.99
C GLU A 80 -0.17 3.97 0.14
N LEU A 81 0.67 4.97 0.42
CA LEU A 81 1.71 4.86 1.42
C LEU A 81 1.75 6.08 2.32
N ASP A 82 1.78 5.81 3.62
CA ASP A 82 2.04 6.81 4.65
C ASP A 82 3.54 6.90 4.94
N VAL A 83 4.09 8.09 4.78
CA VAL A 83 5.50 8.37 5.01
C VAL A 83 5.65 9.46 6.08
N TYR A 84 6.29 9.12 7.19
CA TYR A 84 6.76 10.14 8.12
C TYR A 84 8.07 10.74 7.62
N GLY A 85 7.99 11.95 7.07
CA GLY A 85 9.07 12.63 6.39
C GLY A 85 10.19 13.08 7.33
N SER A 86 11.38 13.28 6.76
CA SER A 86 12.53 13.88 7.47
C SER A 86 12.28 15.34 7.89
N ASP A 87 11.28 15.98 7.31
CA ASP A 87 10.73 17.29 7.69
C ASP A 87 9.80 17.23 8.92
N ARG A 88 9.54 16.02 9.43
CA ARG A 88 8.66 15.72 10.56
C ARG A 88 7.18 15.95 10.26
N SER A 89 6.81 15.86 9.00
CA SER A 89 5.43 15.89 8.53
C SER A 89 5.01 14.51 8.03
N TRP A 90 3.72 14.24 8.10
CA TRP A 90 3.13 13.07 7.46
C TRP A 90 2.87 13.38 5.99
N HIS A 91 3.13 12.40 5.15
CA HIS A 91 2.92 12.48 3.71
C HIS A 91 2.21 11.24 3.21
N ASP A 92 1.17 11.46 2.40
CA ASP A 92 0.53 10.40 1.63
C ASP A 92 1.20 10.35 0.26
N VAL A 93 1.61 9.16 -0.17
CA VAL A 93 2.26 8.94 -1.45
C VAL A 93 1.53 7.85 -2.21
N THR A 94 1.07 8.17 -3.42
CA THR A 94 0.41 7.21 -4.31
C THR A 94 1.39 6.70 -5.36
N VAL A 95 1.48 5.38 -5.53
CA VAL A 95 2.40 4.72 -6.48
C VAL A 95 1.62 3.79 -7.40
N ASP A 96 1.95 3.82 -8.69
CA ASP A 96 1.38 2.93 -9.72
C ASP A 96 1.86 1.49 -9.51
N PRO A 97 0.97 0.53 -9.23
CA PRO A 97 1.34 -0.85 -8.95
C PRO A 97 1.79 -1.63 -10.19
N GLY A 98 1.64 -1.06 -11.38
CA GLY A 98 2.08 -1.66 -12.64
C GLY A 98 3.53 -1.36 -12.99
N ASN A 99 4.07 -0.20 -12.54
CA ASN A 99 5.38 0.29 -12.97
C ASN A 99 6.20 1.01 -11.90
N GLY A 100 5.66 1.21 -10.69
CA GLY A 100 6.36 1.85 -9.57
C GLY A 100 6.49 3.37 -9.68
N LYS A 101 5.77 4.01 -10.61
CA LYS A 101 5.81 5.46 -10.75
C LYS A 101 5.00 6.12 -9.64
N VAL A 102 5.58 7.11 -8.98
CA VAL A 102 4.84 7.99 -8.06
C VAL A 102 3.83 8.81 -8.85
N LEU A 103 2.56 8.63 -8.54
CA LEU A 103 1.42 9.31 -9.17
C LEU A 103 1.11 10.63 -8.47
N GLY A 104 1.26 10.67 -7.14
CA GLY A 104 0.97 11.82 -6.33
C GLY A 104 1.70 11.78 -4.99
N ARG A 105 1.78 12.94 -4.35
CA ARG A 105 2.19 13.09 -2.95
C ARG A 105 1.45 14.25 -2.34
N HIS A 106 1.03 14.10 -1.11
CA HIS A 106 0.35 15.12 -0.34
C HIS A 106 0.97 15.22 1.05
N VAL A 107 1.02 16.43 1.62
CA VAL A 107 1.34 16.59 3.05
C VAL A 107 0.02 16.46 3.79
N ASP A 108 -0.07 15.51 4.69
CA ASP A 108 -1.21 15.39 5.58
C ASP A 108 -1.18 16.56 6.57
N ASN A 109 -2.09 17.51 6.36
CA ASN A 109 -2.26 18.69 7.20
C ASN A 109 -3.48 18.55 8.12
N ASP A 110 -4.05 17.35 8.19
CA ASP A 110 -5.18 17.12 9.07
C ASP A 110 -4.72 17.31 10.52
N ASP A 111 -5.14 18.45 11.06
CA ASP A 111 -4.80 18.99 12.40
C ASP A 111 -5.41 18.16 13.55
N ASP A 112 -5.66 16.88 13.32
CA ASP A 112 -6.26 16.01 14.33
C ASP A 112 -5.33 15.75 15.53
N GLY A 113 -4.14 16.37 15.54
CA GLY A 113 -3.25 16.44 16.70
C GLY A 113 -2.81 15.11 17.33
N ASP A 114 -3.37 14.02 16.85
CA ASP A 114 -3.24 12.68 17.43
C ASP A 114 -2.22 11.78 16.72
N ARG A 115 -1.73 12.18 15.52
CA ARG A 115 -0.68 11.42 14.83
C ARG A 115 0.70 11.76 15.39
N HIS A 116 1.24 10.89 16.19
CA HIS A 116 2.57 11.02 16.75
C HIS A 116 3.63 10.53 15.74
N ALA A 117 4.87 11.01 15.89
CA ALA A 117 5.98 10.44 15.16
C ALA A 117 6.08 8.93 15.43
N PRO A 118 6.30 8.08 14.41
CA PRO A 118 6.34 6.64 14.60
C PRO A 118 7.49 6.26 15.54
N ARG A 119 7.27 5.21 16.32
CA ARG A 119 8.31 4.65 17.16
C ARG A 119 9.43 4.06 16.31
N LYS A 120 10.65 4.19 16.81
CA LYS A 120 11.80 3.55 16.15
C LYS A 120 11.69 2.04 16.27
N THR A 121 11.78 1.37 15.14
CA THR A 121 11.79 -0.08 15.03
C THR A 121 13.18 -0.59 14.68
N SER A 122 13.50 -1.83 15.07
CA SER A 122 14.72 -2.51 14.63
C SER A 122 14.49 -3.31 13.35
N VAL A 123 13.23 -3.66 13.09
CA VAL A 123 12.76 -4.41 11.91
C VAL A 123 12.18 -3.43 10.91
N THR A 124 12.72 -3.41 9.72
CA THR A 124 12.22 -2.58 8.61
C THR A 124 10.98 -3.21 7.98
N LEU A 125 10.23 -2.42 7.21
CA LEU A 125 9.09 -2.90 6.41
C LEU A 125 9.47 -4.12 5.55
N ASP A 126 10.58 -4.05 4.80
CA ASP A 126 11.04 -5.15 3.94
C ASP A 126 11.36 -6.43 4.73
N GLU A 127 11.94 -6.30 5.94
CA GLU A 127 12.23 -7.43 6.82
C GLU A 127 10.96 -8.05 7.39
N ALA A 128 9.98 -7.22 7.78
CA ALA A 128 8.68 -7.66 8.26
C ALA A 128 7.91 -8.42 7.17
N VAL A 129 7.81 -7.84 5.98
CA VAL A 129 7.21 -8.46 4.80
C VAL A 129 7.88 -9.80 4.48
N GLY A 130 9.22 -9.83 4.49
CA GLY A 130 9.95 -11.07 4.27
C GLY A 130 9.71 -12.13 5.36
N ALA A 131 9.52 -11.72 6.62
CA ALA A 131 9.19 -12.64 7.71
C ALA A 131 7.77 -13.21 7.55
N ALA A 132 6.80 -12.36 7.24
CA ALA A 132 5.41 -12.75 7.04
C ALA A 132 5.26 -13.71 5.85
N LEU A 133 5.88 -13.42 4.71
CA LEU A 133 5.84 -14.26 3.50
C LEU A 133 6.51 -15.64 3.68
N ARG A 134 7.47 -15.77 4.61
CA ARG A 134 8.01 -17.10 4.98
C ARG A 134 7.00 -17.93 5.74
N SER A 135 6.08 -17.30 6.46
CA SER A 135 5.03 -18.02 7.21
C SER A 135 3.83 -18.35 6.33
N VAL A 136 3.47 -17.45 5.41
CA VAL A 136 2.40 -17.64 4.42
C VAL A 136 2.88 -17.13 3.07
N PRO A 137 3.17 -18.02 2.11
CA PRO A 137 3.47 -17.62 0.75
C PRO A 137 2.24 -16.97 0.08
N GLY A 138 2.47 -15.86 -0.65
CA GLY A 138 1.39 -15.14 -1.30
C GLY A 138 1.80 -13.75 -1.79
N THR A 139 0.80 -12.90 -1.96
CA THR A 139 0.96 -11.49 -2.33
C THR A 139 0.57 -10.61 -1.16
N VAL A 140 1.48 -9.75 -0.72
CA VAL A 140 1.17 -8.75 0.31
C VAL A 140 0.23 -7.70 -0.29
N THR A 141 -0.84 -7.40 0.41
CA THR A 141 -1.83 -6.39 0.04
C THR A 141 -1.83 -5.18 0.97
N SER A 142 -1.35 -5.36 2.21
CA SER A 142 -1.19 -4.27 3.16
C SER A 142 -0.03 -4.57 4.11
N VAL A 143 0.62 -3.52 4.59
CA VAL A 143 1.57 -3.56 5.70
C VAL A 143 1.47 -2.27 6.49
N GLU A 144 1.27 -2.36 7.80
CA GLU A 144 1.09 -1.22 8.69
C GLU A 144 1.94 -1.40 9.97
N LEU A 145 2.54 -0.30 10.44
CA LEU A 145 3.24 -0.26 11.72
C LEU A 145 2.27 0.12 12.83
N GLU A 146 1.85 -0.88 13.59
CA GLU A 146 0.99 -0.69 14.75
C GLU A 146 1.82 -0.31 15.97
N ASP A 147 1.73 0.95 16.37
CA ASP A 147 2.47 1.51 17.51
C ASP A 147 1.55 2.08 18.61
N HIS A 148 0.30 1.63 18.66
CA HIS A 148 -0.72 2.16 19.53
C HIS A 148 -0.32 2.15 21.01
N ASP A 149 -0.32 3.33 21.64
CA ASP A 149 -0.24 3.53 23.08
C ASP A 149 -1.53 3.14 23.81
N GLY A 150 -2.35 2.27 23.18
CA GLY A 150 -3.57 1.76 23.77
C GLY A 150 -3.31 1.10 25.11
N ARG A 151 -4.23 1.30 26.07
CA ARG A 151 -4.18 0.81 27.46
C ARG A 151 -3.96 -0.70 27.65
N GLY A 152 -3.57 -1.41 26.58
CA GLY A 152 -3.30 -2.86 26.57
C GLY A 152 -1.81 -3.23 26.47
N GLY A 153 -0.89 -2.28 26.28
CA GLY A 153 0.54 -2.56 26.29
C GLY A 153 1.01 -3.53 25.20
N ARG A 154 0.34 -3.59 24.04
CA ARG A 154 0.86 -4.36 22.90
C ARG A 154 2.22 -3.80 22.48
N ALA A 155 3.16 -4.69 22.22
CA ALA A 155 4.44 -4.30 21.66
C ALA A 155 4.24 -3.75 20.24
N VAL A 156 5.09 -2.80 19.83
CA VAL A 156 5.10 -2.30 18.45
C VAL A 156 5.33 -3.47 17.49
N HIS A 157 4.49 -3.60 16.48
CA HIS A 157 4.53 -4.67 15.50
C HIS A 157 4.13 -4.18 14.12
N TRP A 158 4.53 -4.92 13.10
CA TRP A 158 4.05 -4.77 11.75
C TRP A 158 2.87 -5.72 11.55
N GLU A 159 1.72 -5.19 11.18
CA GLU A 159 0.60 -5.98 10.65
C GLU A 159 0.80 -6.16 9.15
N VAL A 160 0.73 -7.39 8.66
CA VAL A 160 0.96 -7.72 7.25
C VAL A 160 -0.20 -8.56 6.73
N ASP A 161 -0.96 -7.98 5.82
CA ASP A 161 -2.05 -8.65 5.10
C ASP A 161 -1.51 -9.34 3.84
N ILE A 162 -1.82 -10.62 3.69
CA ILE A 162 -1.35 -11.46 2.59
C ILE A 162 -2.55 -12.14 1.92
N ARG A 163 -2.64 -12.03 0.61
CA ARG A 163 -3.47 -12.93 -0.18
C ARG A 163 -2.65 -14.18 -0.47
N GLY A 164 -2.98 -15.27 0.21
CA GLY A 164 -2.30 -16.54 0.08
C GLY A 164 -2.47 -17.18 -1.31
N GLU A 165 -1.62 -18.15 -1.61
CA GLU A 165 -1.73 -18.97 -2.83
C GLU A 165 -3.01 -19.83 -2.83
N ASP A 166 -3.58 -20.09 -1.65
CA ASP A 166 -4.89 -20.71 -1.44
C ASP A 166 -6.07 -19.80 -1.78
N GLY A 167 -5.80 -18.52 -2.10
CA GLY A 167 -6.79 -17.48 -2.38
C GLY A 167 -7.38 -16.85 -1.12
N GLY A 168 -7.01 -17.32 0.07
CA GLY A 168 -7.43 -16.80 1.36
C GLY A 168 -6.75 -15.47 1.70
N LYS A 169 -7.36 -14.72 2.62
CA LYS A 169 -6.74 -13.57 3.28
C LYS A 169 -6.10 -14.06 4.58
N HIS A 170 -4.84 -13.69 4.77
CA HIS A 170 -4.08 -14.03 5.96
C HIS A 170 -3.46 -12.76 6.54
N GLU A 171 -3.59 -12.59 7.84
CA GLU A 171 -2.97 -11.52 8.60
C GLU A 171 -1.83 -12.08 9.45
N ARG A 172 -0.73 -11.35 9.55
CA ARG A 172 0.44 -11.72 10.33
C ARG A 172 0.97 -10.51 11.08
N ASP A 173 1.10 -10.67 12.39
CA ASP A 173 1.82 -9.71 13.23
C ASP A 173 3.31 -10.07 13.26
N VAL A 174 4.15 -9.10 12.96
CA VAL A 174 5.60 -9.24 13.01
C VAL A 174 6.14 -8.27 14.06
N ASP A 175 6.70 -8.81 15.15
CA ASP A 175 7.29 -7.98 16.20
C ASP A 175 8.37 -7.05 15.63
N ALA A 176 8.19 -5.74 15.82
CA ALA A 176 9.01 -4.70 15.20
C ALA A 176 10.45 -4.61 15.78
N THR A 177 10.78 -5.45 16.77
CA THR A 177 12.11 -5.53 17.37
C THR A 177 12.84 -6.81 17.00
N THR A 178 12.12 -7.95 16.94
CA THR A 178 12.71 -9.30 16.84
C THR A 178 12.39 -10.02 15.53
N ALA A 179 11.49 -9.47 14.69
CA ALA A 179 10.93 -10.08 13.48
C ALA A 179 10.19 -11.42 13.75
N LYS A 180 9.78 -11.67 15.00
CA LYS A 180 8.98 -12.84 15.34
C LYS A 180 7.58 -12.69 14.77
N VAL A 181 7.14 -13.69 14.01
CA VAL A 181 5.80 -13.72 13.42
C VAL A 181 4.81 -14.38 14.37
N THR A 182 3.64 -13.79 14.54
CA THR A 182 2.48 -14.34 15.22
C THR A 182 1.24 -14.24 14.33
N VAL A 183 0.23 -15.05 14.63
CA VAL A 183 -1.08 -15.01 13.98
C VAL A 183 -2.02 -14.27 14.93
N ASP A 184 -2.69 -13.23 14.45
CA ASP A 184 -3.79 -12.68 15.23
C ASP A 184 -4.95 -13.70 15.23
N ARG A 185 -5.35 -14.15 16.43
CA ARG A 185 -6.42 -15.14 16.61
C ARG A 185 -7.80 -14.50 16.67
N SER A 186 -7.92 -13.24 16.34
CA SER A 186 -9.18 -12.50 16.44
C SER A 186 -10.23 -12.95 15.41
N ASP A 187 -9.83 -13.70 14.38
CA ASP A 187 -10.69 -14.02 13.23
C ASP A 187 -11.27 -15.46 13.22
N ASP A 188 -10.90 -16.31 14.20
CA ASP A 188 -11.36 -17.72 14.24
C ASP A 188 -12.64 -17.94 15.05
N GLY A 189 -13.42 -16.88 15.37
CA GLY A 189 -14.51 -16.90 16.31
C GLY A 189 -15.93 -16.74 15.75
N HIS A 190 -16.32 -17.40 14.65
CA HIS A 190 -17.73 -17.67 14.36
C HIS A 190 -17.91 -19.16 14.06
N GLY A 191 -17.76 -19.97 15.09
CA GLY A 191 -18.39 -21.28 15.15
C GLY A 191 -19.86 -21.05 15.40
N ASP A 192 -20.67 -21.32 14.38
CA ASP A 192 -22.13 -21.47 14.52
C ASP A 192 -22.40 -22.63 15.49
N ASP A 193 -22.62 -22.29 16.75
CA ASP A 193 -23.15 -23.21 17.76
C ASP A 193 -24.67 -23.26 17.55
N ASP A 194 -25.08 -23.98 16.50
CA ASP A 194 -26.48 -24.42 16.36
C ASP A 194 -26.76 -25.43 17.47
N GLY A 195 -27.10 -24.90 18.64
CA GLY A 195 -27.68 -25.67 19.74
C GLY A 195 -29.02 -26.26 19.31
N ASP A 196 -28.99 -27.52 18.97
CA ASP A 196 -30.15 -28.39 18.80
C ASP A 196 -30.80 -28.60 20.19
N ASP A 197 -31.78 -27.74 20.53
CA ASP A 197 -32.68 -27.96 21.67
C ASP A 197 -33.68 -29.02 21.27
N GLY A 198 -33.30 -30.27 21.50
CA GLY A 198 -34.24 -31.42 21.47
C GLY A 198 -35.18 -31.36 22.63
N ASP A 199 -36.44 -30.94 22.39
CA ASP A 199 -37.60 -31.23 23.24
C ASP A 199 -37.86 -32.72 23.20
N ASP A 200 -37.77 -33.34 24.38
CA ASP A 200 -38.39 -34.67 24.61
C ASP A 200 -39.30 -34.59 25.87
N ASP A 201 -40.54 -34.98 25.69
CA ASP A 201 -41.66 -35.12 26.61
C ASP A 201 -41.38 -35.93 27.89
#